data_affabc82ace71a4aa5eaf4b7491f9bfc
#
_entry.id   affabc82ace71a4aa5eaf4b7491f9bfc
#
_cell.length_a   1.000
_cell.length_b   1.000
_cell.length_c   1.000
_cell.angle_alpha   90.00
_cell.angle_beta   90.00
_cell.angle_gamma   90.00
#
_symmetry.space_group_name_H-M   'P 1'
#
loop_
_entity.id
_entity.type
_entity.pdbx_description
1 polymer ?
#
loop_
_entity_poly.entity_id
_entity_poly.type
_entity_poly.pdbx_seq_one_letter_code
_entity_poly.pdbx_strand_id
1 'polypeptide(L)'
;MSDPTPARTAVKTDRAPAAIGPYSQAIRAGQWVFCSGQIPLDPATGTLVPGDIQEQTRRVLDNLKAALAAAGVGMDAVVKTTIFLRDMGDFPKVNETY
;
A
#
# COMPACT_ATOMS: atom_id res chain seq x y z
N MET A 1 -4.86 35.19 7.14
CA MET A 1 -5.19 34.13 8.08
C MET A 1 -4.79 32.80 7.48
N SER A 2 -4.09 32.01 8.23
CA SER A 2 -3.65 30.70 7.72
C SER A 2 -4.80 29.71 7.69
N ASP A 3 -4.80 28.84 6.68
CA ASP A 3 -5.72 27.73 6.59
C ASP A 3 -5.39 26.72 7.69
N PRO A 4 -6.35 26.32 8.54
CA PRO A 4 -6.10 25.30 9.55
C PRO A 4 -5.95 23.89 8.98
N THR A 5 -6.26 23.69 7.70
CA THR A 5 -6.13 22.37 7.05
C THR A 5 -4.65 22.00 6.95
N PRO A 6 -4.26 20.80 7.43
CA PRO A 6 -2.89 20.35 7.26
C PRO A 6 -2.48 20.30 5.79
N ALA A 7 -1.24 20.63 5.50
CA ALA A 7 -0.71 20.49 4.16
C ALA A 7 -0.76 19.02 3.73
N ARG A 8 -1.14 18.79 2.49
CA ARG A 8 -1.19 17.45 1.91
C ARG A 8 -0.08 17.30 0.89
N THR A 9 0.61 16.18 0.95
CA THR A 9 1.69 15.88 0.01
C THR A 9 1.47 14.49 -0.58
N ALA A 10 1.42 14.41 -1.90
CA ALA A 10 1.35 13.13 -2.59
C ALA A 10 2.70 12.42 -2.51
N VAL A 11 2.66 11.13 -2.21
CA VAL A 11 3.83 10.28 -2.14
C VAL A 11 3.93 9.47 -3.43
N LYS A 12 5.13 9.40 -4.01
CA LYS A 12 5.40 8.66 -5.23
C LYS A 12 6.65 7.83 -5.07
N THR A 13 6.63 6.61 -5.62
CA THR A 13 7.79 5.74 -5.66
C THR A 13 7.65 4.78 -6.85
N ASP A 14 8.78 4.41 -7.45
CA ASP A 14 8.81 3.39 -8.50
C ASP A 14 8.95 1.98 -7.92
N ARG A 15 9.09 1.85 -6.61
CA ARG A 15 9.17 0.56 -5.91
C ARG A 15 7.79 -0.02 -5.55
N ALA A 16 6.73 0.73 -5.82
CA ALA A 16 5.37 0.26 -5.73
C ALA A 16 4.67 0.56 -7.07
N PRO A 17 3.59 -0.16 -7.40
CA PRO A 17 2.89 0.09 -8.66
C PRO A 17 2.45 1.54 -8.78
N ALA A 18 2.59 2.10 -9.98
CA ALA A 18 2.18 3.47 -10.25
C ALA A 18 0.66 3.61 -10.06
N ALA A 19 0.25 4.77 -9.57
CA ALA A 19 -1.17 5.10 -9.49
C ALA A 19 -1.73 5.25 -10.91
N ILE A 20 -2.83 4.55 -11.17
CA ILE A 20 -3.55 4.60 -12.45
C ILE A 20 -4.87 5.31 -12.20
N GLY A 21 -5.06 6.48 -12.82
CA GLY A 21 -6.23 7.29 -12.61
C GLY A 21 -6.01 8.42 -11.61
N PRO A 22 -7.07 9.05 -11.13
CA PRO A 22 -6.99 10.28 -10.33
C PRO A 22 -6.74 10.01 -8.85
N TYR A 23 -5.68 9.28 -8.50
CA TYR A 23 -5.30 9.04 -7.12
C TYR A 23 -3.79 8.96 -6.98
N SER A 24 -3.32 8.94 -5.76
CA SER A 24 -1.89 8.84 -5.42
C SER A 24 -1.62 7.50 -4.74
N GLN A 25 -0.36 7.08 -4.75
CA GLN A 25 0.07 5.87 -4.02
C GLN A 25 -0.12 6.03 -2.51
N ALA A 26 0.16 7.22 -2.00
CA ALA A 26 -0.10 7.61 -0.62
C ALA A 26 -0.18 9.11 -0.52
N ILE A 27 -0.77 9.61 0.56
CA ILE A 27 -0.83 11.03 0.85
C ILE A 27 -0.42 11.23 2.31
N ARG A 28 0.50 12.13 2.53
CA ARG A 28 0.82 12.62 3.86
C ARG A 28 -0.06 13.83 4.15
N ALA A 29 -0.79 13.79 5.25
CA ALA A 29 -1.64 14.89 5.71
C ALA A 29 -1.33 15.12 7.20
N GLY A 30 -0.60 16.18 7.52
CA GLY A 30 -0.14 16.43 8.88
C GLY A 30 0.75 15.29 9.38
N GLN A 31 0.35 14.65 10.46
CA GLN A 31 1.07 13.51 11.04
C GLN A 31 0.54 12.15 10.55
N TRP A 32 -0.41 12.16 9.62
CA TRP A 32 -1.01 10.94 9.10
C TRP A 32 -0.53 10.64 7.69
N VAL A 33 -0.40 9.37 7.38
CA VAL A 33 -0.16 8.87 6.03
C VAL A 33 -1.31 7.93 5.68
N PHE A 34 -1.95 8.21 4.56
CA PHE A 34 -3.04 7.41 4.02
C PHE A 34 -2.55 6.73 2.76
N CYS A 35 -2.49 5.41 2.76
CA CYS A 35 -2.04 4.63 1.61
C CYS A 35 -3.24 4.14 0.81
N SER A 36 -3.13 4.23 -0.51
CA SER A 36 -4.08 3.59 -1.41
C SER A 36 -4.03 2.09 -1.26
N GLY A 37 -5.11 1.42 -1.59
CA GLY A 37 -5.14 -0.04 -1.60
C GLY A 37 -4.07 -0.60 -2.53
N GLN A 38 -3.46 -1.69 -2.12
CA GLN A 38 -2.45 -2.40 -2.91
C GLN A 38 -3.01 -3.71 -3.42
N ILE A 39 -2.72 -4.01 -4.67
CA ILE A 39 -2.97 -5.31 -5.28
C ILE A 39 -1.60 -5.92 -5.63
N PRO A 40 -1.51 -7.24 -5.87
CA PRO A 40 -0.20 -7.88 -6.04
C PRO A 40 0.41 -7.65 -7.42
N LEU A 41 0.61 -6.40 -7.79
CA LEU A 41 1.28 -6.01 -9.03
C LEU A 41 2.78 -5.91 -8.82
N ASP A 42 3.53 -6.39 -9.81
CA ASP A 42 4.96 -6.13 -9.88
C ASP A 42 5.16 -4.67 -10.31
N PRO A 43 5.86 -3.85 -9.51
CA PRO A 43 6.02 -2.43 -9.86
C PRO A 43 6.84 -2.21 -11.13
N ALA A 44 7.69 -3.16 -11.52
CA ALA A 44 8.50 -3.03 -12.73
C ALA A 44 7.69 -3.28 -14.00
N THR A 45 6.71 -4.17 -13.97
CA THR A 45 5.94 -4.58 -15.15
C THR A 45 4.50 -4.07 -15.13
N GLY A 46 3.96 -3.73 -13.96
CA GLY A 46 2.56 -3.33 -13.82
C GLY A 46 1.58 -4.48 -13.97
N THR A 47 2.05 -5.73 -13.91
CA THR A 47 1.21 -6.92 -14.05
C THR A 47 1.12 -7.68 -12.74
N LEU A 48 0.04 -8.47 -12.60
CA LEU A 48 -0.13 -9.33 -11.43
C LEU A 48 0.99 -10.35 -11.35
N VAL A 49 1.55 -10.53 -10.15
CA VAL A 49 2.56 -11.57 -9.95
C VAL A 49 1.89 -12.94 -10.07
N PRO A 50 2.54 -13.92 -10.70
CA PRO A 50 2.07 -15.30 -10.66
C PRO A 50 2.30 -15.88 -9.26
N GLY A 51 1.56 -16.94 -8.95
CA GLY A 51 1.78 -17.63 -7.71
C GLY A 51 0.50 -17.74 -6.88
N ASP A 52 0.66 -18.32 -5.70
CA ASP A 52 -0.44 -18.56 -4.78
C ASP A 52 -0.79 -17.32 -3.95
N ILE A 53 -1.77 -17.48 -3.06
CA ILE A 53 -2.23 -16.37 -2.23
C ILE A 53 -1.13 -15.86 -1.29
N GLN A 54 -0.20 -16.71 -0.87
CA GLN A 54 0.88 -16.27 0.00
C GLN A 54 1.89 -15.41 -0.75
N GLU A 55 2.22 -15.77 -2.00
CA GLU A 55 3.09 -14.96 -2.84
C GLU A 55 2.44 -13.63 -3.19
N GLN A 56 1.14 -13.64 -3.50
CA GLN A 56 0.38 -12.42 -3.76
C GLN A 56 0.35 -11.52 -2.52
N THR A 57 0.19 -12.10 -1.33
CA THR A 57 0.20 -11.34 -0.07
C THR A 57 1.55 -10.69 0.17
N ARG A 58 2.64 -11.41 -0.06
CA ARG A 58 3.99 -10.84 0.07
C ARG A 58 4.18 -9.66 -0.88
N ARG A 59 3.71 -9.77 -2.13
CA ARG A 59 3.84 -8.69 -3.09
C ARG A 59 3.05 -7.46 -2.64
N VAL A 60 1.84 -7.65 -2.14
CA VAL A 60 1.02 -6.55 -1.59
C VAL A 60 1.75 -5.88 -0.43
N LEU A 61 2.29 -6.65 0.50
CA LEU A 61 3.01 -6.10 1.65
C LEU A 61 4.29 -5.38 1.23
N ASP A 62 5.02 -5.89 0.25
CA ASP A 62 6.21 -5.22 -0.28
C ASP A 62 5.85 -3.90 -0.96
N ASN A 63 4.74 -3.87 -1.70
CA ASN A 63 4.26 -2.64 -2.33
C ASN A 63 3.86 -1.61 -1.26
N LEU A 64 3.16 -2.04 -0.23
CA LEU A 64 2.77 -1.17 0.87
C LEU A 64 3.99 -0.66 1.63
N LYS A 65 4.95 -1.54 1.90
CA LYS A 65 6.20 -1.17 2.57
C LYS A 65 6.96 -0.12 1.78
N ALA A 66 7.00 -0.26 0.45
CA ALA A 66 7.67 0.70 -0.42
C ALA A 66 6.97 2.07 -0.38
N ALA A 67 5.64 2.10 -0.40
CA ALA A 67 4.87 3.34 -0.30
C ALA A 67 5.10 4.02 1.05
N LEU A 68 5.11 3.26 2.14
CA LEU A 68 5.39 3.79 3.48
C LEU A 68 6.80 4.34 3.58
N ALA A 69 7.80 3.62 3.04
CA ALA A 69 9.18 4.09 3.04
C ALA A 69 9.33 5.40 2.26
N ALA A 70 8.63 5.54 1.15
CA ALA A 70 8.62 6.79 0.38
C ALA A 70 7.99 7.94 1.16
N ALA A 71 7.07 7.63 2.08
CA ALA A 71 6.49 8.62 2.99
C ALA A 71 7.37 8.88 4.22
N GLY A 72 8.46 8.14 4.38
CA GLY A 72 9.39 8.31 5.50
C GLY A 72 9.01 7.54 6.75
N VAL A 73 8.17 6.51 6.65
CA VAL A 73 7.73 5.70 7.80
C VAL A 73 7.93 4.22 7.51
N GLY A 74 7.91 3.41 8.55
CA GLY A 74 8.01 1.97 8.45
C GLY A 74 6.71 1.27 8.83
N MET A 75 6.71 -0.06 8.71
CA MET A 75 5.55 -0.88 9.05
C MET A 75 5.15 -0.78 10.52
N ASP A 76 6.08 -0.42 11.39
CA ASP A 76 5.83 -0.24 12.81
C ASP A 76 4.95 0.97 13.13
N ALA A 77 4.79 1.88 12.18
CA ALA A 77 3.92 3.05 12.33
C ALA A 77 2.47 2.80 11.88
N VAL A 78 2.18 1.61 11.34
CA VAL A 78 0.83 1.27 10.88
C VAL A 78 -0.10 1.07 12.07
N VAL A 79 -1.24 1.76 12.06
CA VAL A 79 -2.23 1.69 13.14
C VAL A 79 -3.50 0.96 12.71
N LYS A 80 -3.73 0.84 11.41
CA LYS A 80 -4.91 0.15 10.89
C LYS A 80 -4.65 -0.32 9.47
N THR A 81 -5.09 -1.53 9.17
CA THR A 81 -5.14 -2.07 7.81
C THR A 81 -6.52 -2.65 7.53
N THR A 82 -6.84 -2.76 6.25
CA THR A 82 -8.03 -3.47 5.77
C THR A 82 -7.61 -4.43 4.68
N ILE A 83 -8.08 -5.66 4.76
CA ILE A 83 -7.76 -6.71 3.78
C ILE A 83 -9.05 -7.17 3.13
N PHE A 84 -9.12 -7.03 1.80
CA PHE A 84 -10.22 -7.55 1.00
C PHE A 84 -9.75 -8.81 0.29
N LEU A 85 -10.50 -9.89 0.46
CA LEU A 85 -10.20 -11.18 -0.15
C LEU A 85 -11.33 -11.58 -1.10
N ARG A 86 -10.95 -12.10 -2.27
CA ARG A 86 -11.91 -12.67 -3.20
C ARG A 86 -12.57 -13.92 -2.62
N ASP A 87 -11.79 -14.73 -1.90
CA ASP A 87 -12.24 -15.95 -1.26
C ASP A 87 -11.81 -15.92 0.21
N MET A 88 -12.77 -15.89 1.12
CA MET A 88 -12.50 -15.89 2.56
C MET A 88 -11.84 -17.19 3.04
N GLY A 89 -11.90 -18.26 2.23
CA GLY A 89 -11.14 -19.49 2.51
C GLY A 89 -9.64 -19.26 2.50
N ASP A 90 -9.15 -18.20 1.86
CA ASP A 90 -7.73 -17.86 1.84
C ASP A 90 -7.26 -17.13 3.10
N PHE A 91 -8.17 -16.72 3.99
CA PHE A 91 -7.82 -15.91 5.16
C PHE A 91 -6.72 -16.55 6.04
N PRO A 92 -6.75 -17.86 6.35
CA PRO A 92 -5.69 -18.44 7.16
C PRO A 92 -4.30 -18.31 6.53
N LYS A 93 -4.19 -18.49 5.22
CA LYS A 93 -2.90 -18.38 4.51
C LYS A 93 -2.42 -16.94 4.44
N VAL A 94 -3.32 -16.00 4.21
CA VAL A 94 -3.00 -14.58 4.23
C VAL A 94 -2.52 -14.17 5.61
N ASN A 95 -3.22 -14.58 6.65
CA ASN A 95 -2.89 -14.27 8.03
C ASN A 95 -1.52 -14.86 8.44
N GLU A 96 -1.18 -16.02 7.93
CA GLU A 96 0.12 -16.66 8.17
C GLU A 96 1.26 -15.84 7.56
N THR A 97 1.06 -15.28 6.37
CA THR A 97 2.07 -14.48 5.67
C THR A 97 2.12 -13.04 6.20
N TYR A 98 0.97 -12.52 6.55
CA TYR A 98 0.81 -11.13 7.01
C TYR A 98 1.53 -10.89 8.34
#